data_7782474715c0536c781ad82a1a1ae45d
#
_entry.id   7782474715c0536c781ad82a1a1ae45d
#
_cell.length_a   1.000
_cell.length_b   1.000
_cell.length_c   1.000
_cell.angle_alpha   90.00
_cell.angle_beta   90.00
_cell.angle_gamma   90.00
#
_symmetry.space_group_name_H-M   'P 1'
#
loop_
_entity.id
_entity.type
_entity.pdbx_description
1 polymer ?
#
loop_
_entity_poly.entity_id
_entity_poly.type
_entity_poly.pdbx_seq_one_letter_code
_entity_poly.pdbx_strand_id
1 'polypeptide(L)' 'MTDSYVDNIIALKKIVNDKPVWVAFGKTLDEKINQVHVRMEQVQGEADIYRCQGEIAALRKLQYLRDEINGNK' A
#
# COMPACT_ATOMS: atom_id res chain seq x y z
N MET A 1 25.41 3.18 -6.56
CA MET A 1 24.02 3.62 -6.44
C MET A 1 23.02 2.61 -6.97
N THR A 2 23.27 2.07 -8.16
CA THR A 2 22.43 1.01 -8.72
C THR A 2 22.41 -0.21 -7.82
N ASP A 3 23.54 -0.53 -7.19
CA ASP A 3 23.65 -1.70 -6.32
C ASP A 3 22.74 -1.61 -5.11
N SER A 4 22.62 -0.43 -4.53
CA SER A 4 21.77 -0.18 -3.37
C SER A 4 20.29 -0.44 -3.71
N TYR A 5 19.86 -0.01 -4.87
CA TYR A 5 18.51 -0.23 -5.34
C TYR A 5 18.24 -1.72 -5.59
N VAL A 6 19.18 -2.41 -6.24
CA VAL A 6 19.07 -3.84 -6.50
C VAL A 6 19.03 -4.63 -5.19
N ASP A 7 19.88 -4.26 -4.22
CA ASP A 7 19.89 -4.90 -2.91
C ASP A 7 18.56 -4.74 -2.19
N ASN A 8 17.97 -3.55 -2.28
CA ASN A 8 16.68 -3.29 -1.67
C ASN A 8 15.57 -4.15 -2.32
N ILE A 9 15.58 -4.27 -3.64
CA ILE A 9 14.60 -5.11 -4.35
C ILE A 9 14.75 -6.57 -3.93
N ILE A 10 15.98 -7.08 -3.83
CA ILE A 10 16.23 -8.45 -3.40
C ILE A 10 15.72 -8.68 -1.99
N ALA A 11 15.97 -7.75 -1.09
CA ALA A 11 15.51 -7.85 0.29
C ALA A 11 13.97 -7.82 0.35
N LEU A 12 13.35 -6.93 -0.42
CA LEU A 12 11.90 -6.80 -0.44
C LEU A 12 11.22 -8.03 -1.02
N LYS A 13 11.86 -8.71 -1.98
CA LYS A 13 11.31 -9.96 -2.54
C LYS A 13 11.08 -11.01 -1.46
N LYS A 14 11.95 -11.06 -0.46
CA LYS A 14 11.82 -12.01 0.65
C LYS A 14 10.56 -11.72 1.47
N ILE A 15 10.23 -10.45 1.62
CA ILE A 15 9.07 -10.01 2.40
C ILE A 15 7.79 -10.19 1.61
N VAL A 16 7.74 -9.70 0.38
CA VAL A 16 6.50 -9.70 -0.41
C VAL A 16 6.13 -11.10 -0.87
N ASN A 17 7.10 -12.02 -0.94
CA ASN A 17 6.84 -13.41 -1.34
C ASN A 17 6.69 -14.35 -0.14
N ASP A 18 6.82 -13.84 1.07
CA ASP A 18 6.48 -14.58 2.28
C ASP A 18 4.97 -14.51 2.45
N LYS A 19 4.28 -15.60 2.18
CA LYS A 19 2.82 -15.60 2.10
C LYS A 19 2.15 -15.12 3.38
N PRO A 20 2.49 -15.65 4.57
CA PRO A 20 1.84 -15.17 5.80
C PRO A 20 2.09 -13.68 6.04
N VAL A 21 3.30 -13.20 5.78
CA VAL A 21 3.64 -11.80 5.96
C VAL A 21 2.84 -10.93 4.99
N TRP A 22 2.78 -11.34 3.72
CA TRP A 22 2.07 -10.57 2.70
C TRP A 22 0.57 -10.53 2.97
N VAL A 23 -0.01 -11.63 3.43
CA VAL A 23 -1.44 -11.68 3.79
C VAL A 23 -1.71 -10.73 4.96
N ALA A 24 -0.87 -10.74 5.99
CA ALA A 24 -1.03 -9.84 7.13
C ALA A 24 -0.91 -8.37 6.70
N PHE A 25 0.03 -8.08 5.83
CA PHE A 25 0.21 -6.73 5.30
C PHE A 25 -1.03 -6.26 4.53
N GLY A 26 -1.57 -7.14 3.66
CA GLY A 26 -2.77 -6.83 2.90
C GLY A 26 -3.97 -6.54 3.78
N LYS A 27 -4.16 -7.34 4.83
CA LYS A 27 -5.25 -7.12 5.79
C LYS A 27 -5.08 -5.79 6.52
N THR A 28 -3.86 -5.46 6.88
CA THR A 28 -3.57 -4.19 7.55
C THR A 28 -3.89 -3.00 6.63
N LEU A 29 -3.54 -3.12 5.34
CA LEU A 29 -3.87 -2.09 4.38
C LEU A 29 -5.39 -1.93 4.21
N ASP A 30 -6.12 -3.05 4.16
CA ASP A 30 -7.58 -3.02 4.06
C ASP A 30 -8.21 -2.31 5.26
N GLU A 31 -7.70 -2.59 6.47
CA GLU A 31 -8.17 -1.90 7.66
C GLU A 31 -7.91 -0.40 7.60
N LYS A 32 -6.73 -0.01 7.13
CA LYS A 32 -6.40 1.41 6.99
C LYS A 32 -7.28 2.10 5.96
N ILE A 33 -7.56 1.42 4.85
CA ILE A 33 -8.47 1.94 3.83
C ILE A 33 -9.87 2.14 4.42
N ASN A 34 -10.34 1.16 5.18
CA ASN A 34 -11.63 1.25 5.86
C ASN A 34 -11.69 2.43 6.83
N GLN A 35 -10.63 2.66 7.60
CA GLN A 35 -10.56 3.78 8.53
C GLN A 35 -10.66 5.11 7.78
N VAL A 36 -10.03 5.20 6.62
CA VAL A 36 -10.11 6.42 5.81
C VAL A 36 -11.52 6.61 5.25
N HIS A 37 -12.17 5.52 4.81
CA HIS A 37 -13.56 5.58 4.34
C HIS A 37 -14.50 6.08 5.44
N VAL A 38 -14.34 5.59 6.65
CA VAL A 38 -15.15 6.04 7.80
C VAL A 38 -14.91 7.52 8.06
N ARG A 39 -13.65 7.94 8.06
CA ARG A 39 -13.31 9.35 8.26
C ARG A 39 -13.91 10.22 7.15
N MET A 40 -13.89 9.72 5.91
CA MET A 40 -14.42 10.45 4.77
C MET A 40 -15.93 10.73 4.90
N GLU A 41 -16.67 9.83 5.54
CA GLU A 41 -18.09 10.01 5.81
C GLU A 41 -18.35 11.15 6.79
N GLN A 42 -17.37 11.51 7.59
CA GLN A 42 -17.50 12.52 8.64
C GLN A 42 -16.99 13.89 8.22
N VAL A 43 -16.20 13.98 7.14
CA VAL A 43 -15.68 15.26 6.68
C VAL A 43 -16.71 15.97 5.82
N GLN A 44 -16.68 17.30 5.82
CA GLN A 44 -17.67 18.11 5.14
C GLN A 44 -17.10 18.95 4.01
N GLY A 45 -15.79 19.12 3.96
CA GLY A 45 -15.13 19.95 2.96
C GLY A 45 -14.62 19.15 1.78
N GLU A 46 -14.69 19.70 0.56
CA GLU A 46 -14.17 19.05 -0.62
C GLU A 46 -12.68 18.74 -0.50
N ALA A 47 -11.90 19.68 0.06
CA ALA A 47 -10.47 19.49 0.22
C ALA A 47 -10.17 18.27 1.09
N ASP A 48 -10.94 18.05 2.16
CA ASP A 48 -10.76 16.91 3.03
C ASP A 48 -11.17 15.61 2.35
N ILE A 49 -12.22 15.65 1.53
CA ILE A 49 -12.63 14.49 0.75
C ILE A 49 -11.55 14.09 -0.25
N TYR A 50 -10.99 15.05 -0.97
CA TYR A 50 -9.89 14.79 -1.92
C TYR A 50 -8.66 14.24 -1.21
N ARG A 51 -8.37 14.75 -0.01
CA ARG A 51 -7.24 14.25 0.78
C ARG A 51 -7.45 12.79 1.16
N CYS A 52 -8.65 12.43 1.60
CA CYS A 52 -8.99 11.05 1.93
C CYS A 52 -8.90 10.15 0.70
N GLN A 53 -9.38 10.61 -0.45
CA GLN A 53 -9.28 9.86 -1.70
C GLN A 53 -7.82 9.62 -2.08
N GLY A 54 -6.96 10.62 -1.87
CA GLY A 54 -5.52 10.48 -2.11
C GLY A 54 -4.88 9.45 -1.19
N GLU A 55 -5.26 9.42 0.08
CA GLU A 55 -4.78 8.42 1.03
C GLU A 55 -5.19 7.01 0.61
N ILE A 56 -6.45 6.84 0.21
CA ILE A 56 -6.95 5.54 -0.25
C ILE A 56 -6.19 5.08 -1.50
N ALA A 57 -5.97 5.99 -2.44
CA ALA A 57 -5.24 5.66 -3.67
C ALA A 57 -3.80 5.22 -3.34
N ALA A 58 -3.14 5.91 -2.42
CA ALA A 58 -1.78 5.57 -2.01
C ALA A 58 -1.74 4.19 -1.33
N LEU A 59 -2.70 3.91 -0.44
CA LEU A 59 -2.78 2.61 0.23
C LEU A 59 -3.05 1.48 -0.75
N ARG A 60 -3.91 1.73 -1.75
CA ARG A 60 -4.19 0.72 -2.79
C ARG A 60 -2.98 0.43 -3.65
N LYS A 61 -2.15 1.42 -3.92
CA LYS A 61 -0.90 1.20 -4.65
C LYS A 61 0.02 0.25 -3.89
N LEU A 62 0.04 0.33 -2.56
CA LEU A 62 0.85 -0.58 -1.76
C LEU A 62 0.37 -2.02 -1.86
N GLN A 63 -0.91 -2.24 -2.14
CA GLN A 63 -1.44 -3.60 -2.34
C GLN A 63 -0.87 -4.27 -3.58
N TYR A 64 -0.36 -3.49 -4.54
CA TYR A 64 0.27 -4.01 -5.75
C TYR A 64 1.79 -4.08 -5.64
N LEU A 65 2.34 -3.78 -4.47
CA LEU A 65 3.79 -3.75 -4.27
C LEU A 65 4.44 -5.08 -4.61
N ARG A 66 3.79 -6.19 -4.29
CA ARG A 66 4.32 -7.52 -4.59
C ARG A 66 4.54 -7.70 -6.08
N ASP A 67 3.55 -7.33 -6.89
CA ASP A 67 3.65 -7.45 -8.34
C ASP A 67 4.74 -6.53 -8.89
N GLU A 68 4.82 -5.33 -8.35
CA GLU A 68 5.82 -4.35 -8.76
C GLU A 68 7.24 -4.85 -8.44
N ILE A 69 7.45 -5.36 -7.22
CA ILE A 69 8.74 -5.86 -6.78
C ILE A 69 9.17 -7.10 -7.57
N ASN A 70 8.20 -7.96 -7.91
CA ASN A 70 8.47 -9.17 -8.68
C ASN A 70 8.56 -8.92 -10.19
N GLY A 71 8.32 -7.68 -10.63
CA GLY A 71 8.36 -7.32 -12.04
C GLY A 71 7.15 -7.77 -12.83
N ASN A 72 6.08 -8.16 -12.18
CA ASN A 72 4.81 -8.53 -12.83
C ASN A 72 3.99 -7.27 -13.07
N LYS A 73 3.28 -7.25 -14.19
CA LYS A 73 2.43 -6.10 -14.54
C LYS A 73 0.96 -6.40 -14.42
#